data_746da55c9693b16b181fca091b11746c
#
_entry.id   746da55c9693b16b181fca091b11746c
#
_cell.length_a   1.000
_cell.length_b   1.000
_cell.length_c   1.000
_cell.angle_alpha   90.00
_cell.angle_beta   90.00
_cell.angle_gamma   90.00
#
_symmetry.space_group_name_H-M   'P 1'
#
loop_
_entity.id
_entity.type
_entity.pdbx_description
1 polymer ?
#
loop_
_entity_poly.entity_id
_entity_poly.type
_entity_poly.pdbx_seq_one_letter_code
_entity_poly.pdbx_strand_id
1 'polypeptide(L)'
;MMSALFAIMILLAIRVVTLDGAVEGLKFYLLPDFGRMVDQGIGEVVFAAMGQAFFTLSLGIGAMTIFGSYIKKEHSLTKEALFVCGLDTLVAFLAGLIIIPACFAFKLEPGQGPGLVFVTLPNVFAQMPAGRLCGAAFFLFISFAALSTLVAVFENIVAFWMDLKGTKRSKAVALNIVAIIILSLPCALGFNLLSGFQPFGAGSCVLDLEDFLVSNTLLPLGSLFFVLFCNSHYGWGQKNYYTEVNAGKGLKLSDNGVLRFYFKYVLPLLVLIVFVIGYVQKFAPDFYNSVFH
;
A
#
# COMPACT_ATOMS: atom_id res chain seq x y z
N MET A 1 -9.85 7.95 -16.36
CA MET A 1 -9.98 6.86 -15.38
C MET A 1 -9.92 7.39 -13.95
N MET A 2 -8.83 8.06 -13.51
CA MET A 2 -8.70 8.59 -12.14
C MET A 2 -9.81 9.57 -11.73
N SER A 3 -10.19 10.53 -12.59
CA SER A 3 -11.28 11.47 -12.29
C SER A 3 -12.64 10.79 -12.07
N ALA A 4 -12.92 9.72 -12.83
CA ALA A 4 -14.14 8.92 -12.65
C ALA A 4 -14.10 8.16 -11.31
N LEU A 5 -12.93 7.65 -10.94
CA LEU A 5 -12.70 6.99 -9.65
C LEU A 5 -13.00 7.94 -8.48
N PHE A 6 -12.44 9.16 -8.49
CA PHE A 6 -12.74 10.17 -7.48
C PHE A 6 -14.22 10.55 -7.41
N ALA A 7 -14.88 10.72 -8.57
CA ALA A 7 -16.30 11.02 -8.61
C ALA A 7 -17.16 9.92 -7.99
N ILE A 8 -16.86 8.66 -8.29
CA ILE A 8 -17.55 7.50 -7.70
C ILE A 8 -17.32 7.44 -6.19
N MET A 9 -16.09 7.66 -5.72
CA MET A 9 -15.77 7.68 -4.29
C MET A 9 -16.55 8.76 -3.53
N ILE A 10 -16.60 9.98 -4.07
CA ILE A 10 -17.34 11.09 -3.44
C ILE A 10 -18.82 10.77 -3.36
N LEU A 11 -19.42 10.25 -4.45
CA LEU A 11 -20.83 9.88 -4.46
C LEU A 11 -21.14 8.77 -3.44
N LEU A 12 -20.29 7.75 -3.35
CA LEU A 12 -20.44 6.67 -2.38
C LEU A 12 -20.27 7.18 -0.95
N ALA A 13 -19.29 8.03 -0.68
CA ALA A 13 -19.07 8.62 0.63
C ALA A 13 -20.29 9.44 1.09
N ILE A 14 -20.81 10.31 0.23
CA ILE A 14 -22.04 11.10 0.53
C ILE A 14 -23.20 10.15 0.83
N ARG A 15 -23.39 9.10 0.02
CA ARG A 15 -24.48 8.14 0.22
C ARG A 15 -24.38 7.38 1.54
N VAL A 16 -23.18 6.94 1.90
CA VAL A 16 -22.94 6.16 3.12
C VAL A 16 -23.12 7.01 4.37
N VAL A 17 -22.62 8.25 4.37
CA VAL A 17 -22.77 9.18 5.50
C VAL A 17 -24.23 9.50 5.81
N THR A 18 -25.13 9.41 4.82
CA THR A 18 -26.58 9.62 5.01
C THR A 18 -27.34 8.40 5.54
N LEU A 19 -26.66 7.27 5.83
CA LEU A 19 -27.30 6.08 6.38
C LEU A 19 -27.56 6.21 7.88
N ASP A 20 -28.68 5.64 8.33
CA ASP A 20 -28.97 5.54 9.76
C ASP A 20 -27.92 4.66 10.47
N GLY A 21 -27.32 5.16 11.54
CA GLY A 21 -26.24 4.47 12.26
C GLY A 21 -24.83 4.75 11.73
N ALA A 22 -24.66 5.42 10.59
CA ALA A 22 -23.35 5.78 10.05
C ALA A 22 -22.54 6.72 10.97
N VAL A 23 -23.23 7.51 11.80
CA VAL A 23 -22.58 8.47 12.71
C VAL A 23 -21.65 7.78 13.72
N GLU A 24 -22.01 6.60 14.21
CA GLU A 24 -21.16 5.82 15.12
C GLU A 24 -19.88 5.36 14.42
N GLY A 25 -19.99 4.87 13.17
CA GLY A 25 -18.85 4.53 12.35
C GLY A 25 -17.97 5.72 11.99
N LEU A 26 -18.56 6.90 11.75
CA LEU A 26 -17.80 8.14 11.54
C LEU A 26 -17.03 8.53 12.80
N LYS A 27 -17.65 8.45 13.97
CA LYS A 27 -16.96 8.72 15.24
C LYS A 27 -15.81 7.73 15.46
N PHE A 28 -16.06 6.45 15.23
CA PHE A 28 -15.02 5.42 15.33
C PHE A 28 -13.83 5.68 14.41
N TYR A 29 -14.08 6.14 13.18
CA TYR A 29 -13.03 6.37 12.19
C TYR A 29 -12.29 7.70 12.36
N LEU A 30 -13.01 8.77 12.72
CA LEU A 30 -12.47 10.13 12.75
C LEU A 30 -11.94 10.56 14.11
N LEU A 31 -12.48 10.00 15.20
CA LEU A 31 -12.05 10.36 16.54
C LEU A 31 -10.95 9.40 17.01
N PRO A 32 -9.74 9.89 17.25
CA PRO A 32 -8.65 9.05 17.74
C PRO A 32 -8.96 8.58 19.17
N ASP A 33 -8.88 7.28 19.39
CA ASP A 33 -8.99 6.67 20.71
C ASP A 33 -7.58 6.35 21.24
N PHE A 34 -7.02 7.32 21.95
CA PHE A 34 -5.69 7.18 22.55
C PHE A 34 -5.66 6.11 23.67
N GLY A 35 -6.80 5.81 24.29
CA GLY A 35 -6.90 4.72 25.27
C GLY A 35 -6.63 3.37 24.62
N ARG A 36 -7.34 3.05 23.56
CA ARG A 36 -7.11 1.82 22.79
C ARG A 36 -5.69 1.73 22.21
N MET A 37 -5.13 2.87 21.78
CA MET A 37 -3.76 2.90 21.27
C MET A 37 -2.74 2.51 22.35
N VAL A 38 -2.96 2.93 23.59
CA VAL A 38 -2.11 2.54 24.73
C VAL A 38 -2.33 1.08 25.11
N ASP A 39 -3.58 0.62 25.12
CA ASP A 39 -3.95 -0.77 25.46
C ASP A 39 -3.40 -1.78 24.44
N GLN A 40 -3.33 -1.42 23.15
CA GLN A 40 -2.74 -2.23 22.08
C GLN A 40 -1.20 -2.13 22.01
N GLY A 41 -0.60 -1.20 22.74
CA GLY A 41 0.84 -0.91 22.63
C GLY A 41 1.14 0.12 21.54
N ILE A 42 1.66 1.27 21.95
CA ILE A 42 2.02 2.37 21.00
C ILE A 42 3.01 1.89 19.94
N GLY A 43 3.95 1.03 20.32
CA GLY A 43 4.94 0.47 19.40
C GLY A 43 4.31 -0.35 18.28
N GLU A 44 3.31 -1.18 18.59
CA GLU A 44 2.58 -1.98 17.61
C GLU A 44 1.78 -1.12 16.65
N VAL A 45 1.08 -0.11 17.15
CA VAL A 45 0.31 0.83 16.32
C VAL A 45 1.22 1.59 15.34
N VAL A 46 2.36 2.07 15.82
CA VAL A 46 3.35 2.77 14.97
C VAL A 46 3.93 1.82 13.92
N PHE A 47 4.28 0.59 14.32
CA PHE A 47 4.79 -0.41 13.38
C PHE A 47 3.77 -0.76 12.30
N ALA A 48 2.51 -1.01 12.66
CA ALA A 48 1.44 -1.29 11.71
C ALA A 48 1.22 -0.12 10.72
N ALA A 49 1.24 1.13 11.23
CA ALA A 49 1.14 2.32 10.40
C ALA A 49 2.32 2.46 9.42
N MET A 50 3.55 2.17 9.87
CA MET A 50 4.73 2.18 8.98
C MET A 50 4.63 1.08 7.91
N GLY A 51 4.24 -0.14 8.28
CA GLY A 51 4.02 -1.25 7.34
C GLY A 51 2.99 -0.88 6.28
N GLN A 52 1.86 -0.29 6.69
CA GLN A 52 0.84 0.21 5.78
C GLN A 52 1.37 1.29 4.83
N ALA A 53 2.17 2.23 5.32
CA ALA A 53 2.80 3.26 4.49
C ALA A 53 3.76 2.68 3.43
N PHE A 54 4.54 1.66 3.79
CA PHE A 54 5.41 0.94 2.85
C PHE A 54 4.59 0.26 1.74
N PHE A 55 3.48 -0.36 2.12
CA PHE A 55 2.62 -1.07 1.19
C PHE A 55 1.88 -0.12 0.24
N THR A 56 1.17 0.89 0.76
CA THR A 56 0.34 1.79 -0.05
C THR A 56 1.16 2.65 -1.01
N LEU A 57 2.33 3.14 -0.59
CA LEU A 57 3.24 3.90 -1.44
C LEU A 57 4.13 3.02 -2.33
N SER A 58 3.97 1.68 -2.26
CA SER A 58 4.76 0.72 -3.02
C SER A 58 6.28 0.95 -2.92
N LEU A 59 6.76 1.29 -1.72
CA LEU A 59 8.18 1.56 -1.49
C LEU A 59 8.98 0.27 -1.68
N GLY A 60 10.12 0.38 -2.34
CA GLY A 60 11.03 -0.76 -2.54
C GLY A 60 10.75 -1.64 -3.77
N ILE A 61 9.58 -1.56 -4.41
CA ILE A 61 9.27 -2.32 -5.64
C ILE A 61 9.99 -1.72 -6.87
N GLY A 62 10.37 -0.45 -6.82
CA GLY A 62 11.01 0.23 -7.96
C GLY A 62 10.03 0.89 -8.94
N ALA A 63 8.72 0.74 -8.76
CA ALA A 63 7.71 1.37 -9.61
C ALA A 63 7.87 2.90 -9.67
N MET A 64 8.12 3.54 -8.54
CA MET A 64 8.37 4.98 -8.46
C MET A 64 9.66 5.39 -9.20
N THR A 65 10.65 4.52 -9.31
CA THR A 65 11.88 4.77 -10.07
C THR A 65 11.58 4.89 -11.57
N ILE A 66 10.74 4.00 -12.11
CA ILE A 66 10.32 4.04 -13.51
C ILE A 66 9.48 5.29 -13.78
N PHE A 67 8.49 5.59 -12.93
CA PHE A 67 7.71 6.83 -13.10
C PHE A 67 8.57 8.08 -12.95
N GLY A 68 9.53 8.08 -12.02
CA GLY A 68 10.51 9.15 -11.88
C GLY A 68 11.34 9.38 -13.14
N SER A 69 11.67 8.31 -13.90
CA SER A 69 12.41 8.41 -15.15
C SER A 69 11.61 9.08 -16.29
N TYR A 70 10.28 9.11 -16.19
CA TYR A 70 9.40 9.76 -17.16
C TYR A 70 9.14 11.24 -16.84
N ILE A 71 9.49 11.68 -15.63
CA ILE A 71 9.33 13.07 -15.21
C ILE A 71 10.43 13.92 -15.86
N LYS A 72 10.01 15.03 -16.48
CA LYS A 72 10.97 15.99 -17.07
C LYS A 72 11.78 16.67 -15.96
N LYS A 73 13.06 16.95 -16.23
CA LYS A 73 13.99 17.60 -15.28
C LYS A 73 13.56 19.00 -14.80
N GLU A 74 12.56 19.59 -15.43
CA GLU A 74 11.99 20.87 -15.01
C GLU A 74 11.09 20.77 -13.77
N HIS A 75 10.56 19.58 -13.48
CA HIS A 75 9.67 19.32 -12.35
C HIS A 75 10.45 19.08 -11.06
N SER A 76 9.91 19.58 -9.95
CA SER A 76 10.48 19.33 -8.61
C SER A 76 10.08 17.95 -8.12
N LEU A 77 11.04 17.04 -7.98
CA LEU A 77 10.81 15.69 -7.46
C LEU A 77 10.24 15.71 -6.04
N THR A 78 10.68 16.65 -5.20
CA THR A 78 10.16 16.83 -3.84
C THR A 78 8.68 17.19 -3.84
N LYS A 79 8.26 18.12 -4.73
CA LYS A 79 6.86 18.50 -4.87
C LYS A 79 6.00 17.33 -5.35
N GLU A 80 6.47 16.60 -6.36
CA GLU A 80 5.76 15.43 -6.89
C GLU A 80 5.62 14.33 -5.83
N ALA A 81 6.67 14.04 -5.07
CA ALA A 81 6.62 13.06 -3.99
C ALA A 81 5.59 13.44 -2.90
N LEU A 82 5.58 14.70 -2.46
CA LEU A 82 4.59 15.19 -1.50
C LEU A 82 3.16 15.15 -2.05
N PHE A 83 2.99 15.45 -3.35
CA PHE A 83 1.69 15.39 -4.00
C PHE A 83 1.18 13.94 -4.10
N VAL A 84 2.04 12.98 -4.43
CA VAL A 84 1.70 11.54 -4.44
C VAL A 84 1.29 11.08 -3.05
N CYS A 85 2.09 11.37 -2.01
CA CYS A 85 1.75 11.02 -0.63
C CYS A 85 0.41 11.64 -0.19
N GLY A 86 0.16 12.91 -0.54
CA GLY A 86 -1.09 13.60 -0.21
C GLY A 86 -2.30 13.01 -0.90
N LEU A 87 -2.19 12.65 -2.18
CA LEU A 87 -3.27 12.00 -2.93
C LEU A 87 -3.54 10.58 -2.43
N ASP A 88 -2.51 9.81 -2.14
CA ASP A 88 -2.63 8.46 -1.58
C ASP A 88 -3.38 8.49 -0.25
N THR A 89 -2.95 9.37 0.67
CA THR A 89 -3.62 9.58 1.95
C THR A 89 -5.07 10.01 1.78
N LEU A 90 -5.37 10.91 0.84
CA LEU A 90 -6.73 11.37 0.56
C LEU A 90 -7.63 10.23 0.07
N VAL A 91 -7.13 9.39 -0.85
CA VAL A 91 -7.88 8.24 -1.35
C VAL A 91 -8.15 7.23 -0.23
N ALA A 92 -7.13 6.91 0.57
CA ALA A 92 -7.27 6.00 1.71
C ALA A 92 -8.29 6.54 2.74
N PHE A 93 -8.23 7.83 3.03
CA PHE A 93 -9.17 8.50 3.93
C PHE A 93 -10.62 8.44 3.41
N LEU A 94 -10.84 8.73 2.12
CA LEU A 94 -12.16 8.64 1.48
C LEU A 94 -12.68 7.20 1.46
N ALA A 95 -11.81 6.21 1.21
CA ALA A 95 -12.19 4.81 1.26
C ALA A 95 -12.66 4.39 2.66
N GLY A 96 -11.95 4.82 3.70
CA GLY A 96 -12.35 4.60 5.09
C GLY A 96 -13.71 5.24 5.42
N LEU A 97 -13.99 6.45 4.92
CA LEU A 97 -15.29 7.13 5.06
C LEU A 97 -16.44 6.39 4.37
N ILE A 98 -16.15 5.54 3.37
CA ILE A 98 -17.16 4.71 2.72
C ILE A 98 -17.37 3.41 3.51
N ILE A 99 -16.28 2.73 3.86
CA ILE A 99 -16.30 1.35 4.36
C ILE A 99 -16.74 1.31 5.82
N ILE A 100 -16.09 2.09 6.69
CA ILE A 100 -16.31 1.99 8.15
C ILE A 100 -17.74 2.39 8.54
N PRO A 101 -18.27 3.55 8.15
CA PRO A 101 -19.65 3.92 8.49
C PRO A 101 -20.69 2.98 7.89
N ALA A 102 -20.41 2.41 6.68
CA ALA A 102 -21.30 1.43 6.09
C ALA A 102 -21.37 0.15 6.93
N CYS A 103 -20.26 -0.37 7.44
CA CYS A 103 -20.26 -1.54 8.32
C CYS A 103 -21.06 -1.26 9.60
N PHE A 104 -20.87 -0.11 10.26
CA PHE A 104 -21.59 0.26 11.47
C PHE A 104 -23.10 0.43 11.23
N ALA A 105 -23.50 1.08 10.12
CA ALA A 105 -24.90 1.25 9.76
C ALA A 105 -25.68 -0.08 9.66
N PHE A 106 -24.98 -1.14 9.23
CA PHE A 106 -25.57 -2.49 9.10
C PHE A 106 -25.16 -3.47 10.21
N LYS A 107 -24.54 -2.95 11.30
CA LYS A 107 -24.11 -3.74 12.46
C LYS A 107 -23.18 -4.91 12.10
N LEU A 108 -22.33 -4.69 11.10
CA LEU A 108 -21.30 -5.64 10.69
C LEU A 108 -19.95 -5.16 11.23
N GLU A 109 -19.15 -6.09 11.72
CA GLU A 109 -17.80 -5.75 12.15
C GLU A 109 -16.94 -5.38 10.95
N PRO A 110 -16.21 -4.27 11.00
CA PRO A 110 -15.26 -3.91 9.97
C PRO A 110 -14.05 -4.84 10.07
N GLY A 111 -14.12 -5.97 9.35
CA GLY A 111 -13.00 -6.88 9.20
C GLY A 111 -11.86 -6.26 8.38
N GLN A 112 -10.92 -7.08 7.96
CA GLN A 112 -9.78 -6.66 7.11
C GLN A 112 -9.56 -7.65 5.96
N GLY A 113 -8.78 -7.21 4.98
CA GLY A 113 -8.39 -8.05 3.85
C GLY A 113 -9.53 -8.40 2.89
N PRO A 114 -9.39 -9.50 2.13
CA PRO A 114 -10.37 -9.93 1.13
C PRO A 114 -11.76 -10.20 1.70
N GLY A 115 -11.85 -10.66 2.96
CA GLY A 115 -13.12 -10.90 3.63
C GLY A 115 -13.98 -9.65 3.76
N LEU A 116 -13.38 -8.50 4.06
CA LEU A 116 -14.09 -7.22 4.11
C LEU A 116 -14.68 -6.86 2.74
N VAL A 117 -13.88 -6.99 1.68
CA VAL A 117 -14.26 -6.55 0.33
C VAL A 117 -15.27 -7.49 -0.33
N PHE A 118 -15.08 -8.81 -0.20
CA PHE A 118 -15.85 -9.80 -0.96
C PHE A 118 -16.95 -10.52 -0.16
N VAL A 119 -16.95 -10.38 1.17
CA VAL A 119 -17.99 -10.98 2.02
C VAL A 119 -18.77 -9.89 2.75
N THR A 120 -18.10 -9.03 3.53
CA THR A 120 -18.78 -8.05 4.36
C THR A 120 -19.48 -6.99 3.53
N LEU A 121 -18.80 -6.33 2.60
CA LEU A 121 -19.38 -5.25 1.80
C LEU A 121 -20.51 -5.68 0.85
N PRO A 122 -20.50 -6.85 0.17
CA PRO A 122 -21.68 -7.34 -0.53
C PRO A 122 -22.91 -7.50 0.37
N ASN A 123 -22.72 -7.97 1.61
CA ASN A 123 -23.81 -8.09 2.56
C ASN A 123 -24.35 -6.71 3.01
N VAL A 124 -23.47 -5.71 3.17
CA VAL A 124 -23.87 -4.31 3.39
C VAL A 124 -24.73 -3.81 2.23
N PHE A 125 -24.25 -3.95 1.00
CA PHE A 125 -24.97 -3.49 -0.18
C PHE A 125 -26.31 -4.23 -0.38
N ALA A 126 -26.38 -5.52 -0.03
CA ALA A 126 -27.65 -6.26 -0.12
C ALA A 126 -28.75 -5.70 0.79
N GLN A 127 -28.40 -5.07 1.88
CA GLN A 127 -29.30 -4.48 2.86
C GLN A 127 -29.61 -2.98 2.60
N MET A 128 -28.82 -2.32 1.77
CA MET A 128 -28.98 -0.88 1.47
C MET A 128 -30.14 -0.59 0.50
N PRO A 129 -30.88 0.52 0.70
CA PRO A 129 -31.71 1.09 -0.37
C PRO A 129 -30.84 1.43 -1.58
N ALA A 130 -31.25 0.99 -2.78
CA ALA A 130 -30.45 1.06 -4.03
C ALA A 130 -29.11 0.31 -3.96
N GLY A 131 -28.99 -0.71 -3.12
CA GLY A 131 -27.73 -1.43 -2.85
C GLY A 131 -27.11 -2.07 -4.09
N ARG A 132 -27.93 -2.51 -5.07
CA ARG A 132 -27.40 -3.03 -6.35
C ARG A 132 -26.59 -1.97 -7.11
N LEU A 133 -27.07 -0.72 -7.13
CA LEU A 133 -26.37 0.38 -7.79
C LEU A 133 -25.10 0.79 -7.03
N CYS A 134 -25.21 0.90 -5.69
CA CYS A 134 -24.06 1.22 -4.83
C CYS A 134 -22.99 0.13 -4.90
N GLY A 135 -23.38 -1.15 -4.86
CA GLY A 135 -22.47 -2.28 -5.00
C GLY A 135 -21.79 -2.31 -6.37
N ALA A 136 -22.55 -2.10 -7.46
CA ALA A 136 -21.97 -2.02 -8.80
C ALA A 136 -20.98 -0.86 -8.93
N ALA A 137 -21.30 0.32 -8.40
CA ALA A 137 -20.39 1.47 -8.39
C ALA A 137 -19.14 1.20 -7.57
N PHE A 138 -19.26 0.55 -6.40
CA PHE A 138 -18.15 0.19 -5.56
C PHE A 138 -17.21 -0.83 -6.22
N PHE A 139 -17.74 -1.91 -6.79
CA PHE A 139 -16.91 -2.91 -7.48
C PHE A 139 -16.29 -2.37 -8.77
N LEU A 140 -16.97 -1.46 -9.47
CA LEU A 140 -16.39 -0.75 -10.61
C LEU A 140 -15.25 0.17 -10.16
N PHE A 141 -15.39 0.86 -9.03
CA PHE A 141 -14.34 1.65 -8.41
C PHE A 141 -13.10 0.80 -8.07
N ILE A 142 -13.29 -0.33 -7.37
CA ILE A 142 -12.18 -1.24 -7.02
C ILE A 142 -11.51 -1.80 -8.28
N SER A 143 -12.29 -2.17 -9.31
CA SER A 143 -11.74 -2.65 -10.57
C SER A 143 -10.85 -1.61 -11.26
N PHE A 144 -11.26 -0.35 -11.28
CA PHE A 144 -10.44 0.73 -11.82
C PHE A 144 -9.18 0.98 -11.00
N ALA A 145 -9.28 0.91 -9.68
CA ALA A 145 -8.14 1.03 -8.78
C ALA A 145 -7.12 -0.11 -9.02
N ALA A 146 -7.60 -1.36 -9.06
CA ALA A 146 -6.77 -2.53 -9.32
C ALA A 146 -6.08 -2.47 -10.70
N LEU A 147 -6.82 -2.09 -11.75
CA LEU A 147 -6.24 -1.94 -13.10
C LEU A 147 -5.13 -0.87 -13.13
N SER A 148 -5.30 0.24 -12.44
CA SER A 148 -4.26 1.29 -12.38
C SER A 148 -2.98 0.80 -11.72
N THR A 149 -3.10 0.04 -10.63
CA THR A 149 -1.96 -0.57 -9.92
C THR A 149 -1.28 -1.63 -10.77
N LEU A 150 -2.06 -2.52 -11.42
CA LEU A 150 -1.51 -3.52 -12.33
C LEU A 150 -0.69 -2.88 -13.44
N VAL A 151 -1.21 -1.83 -14.10
CA VAL A 151 -0.47 -1.12 -15.16
C VAL A 151 0.85 -0.57 -14.63
N ALA A 152 0.87 -0.01 -13.41
CA ALA A 152 2.08 0.53 -12.80
C ALA A 152 3.15 -0.55 -12.56
N VAL A 153 2.75 -1.68 -11.98
CA VAL A 153 3.66 -2.81 -11.71
C VAL A 153 4.15 -3.44 -13.03
N PHE A 154 3.25 -3.63 -14.01
CA PHE A 154 3.62 -4.16 -15.32
C PHE A 154 4.62 -3.26 -16.04
N GLU A 155 4.44 -1.95 -16.01
CA GLU A 155 5.34 -1.00 -16.65
C GLU A 155 6.76 -1.13 -16.08
N ASN A 156 6.89 -1.28 -14.76
CA ASN A 156 8.18 -1.51 -14.12
C ASN A 156 8.87 -2.78 -14.64
N ILE A 157 8.14 -3.90 -14.70
CA ILE A 157 8.69 -5.18 -15.16
C ILE A 157 9.01 -5.14 -16.67
N VAL A 158 8.14 -4.53 -17.48
CA VAL A 158 8.34 -4.38 -18.92
C VAL A 158 9.57 -3.53 -19.21
N ALA A 159 9.72 -2.39 -18.52
CA ALA A 159 10.89 -1.53 -18.66
C ALA A 159 12.17 -2.27 -18.28
N PHE A 160 12.18 -3.03 -17.18
CA PHE A 160 13.31 -3.87 -16.78
C PHE A 160 13.73 -4.87 -17.87
N TRP A 161 12.78 -5.59 -18.49
CA TRP A 161 13.08 -6.52 -19.59
C TRP A 161 13.62 -5.82 -20.83
N MET A 162 13.09 -4.63 -21.14
CA MET A 162 13.56 -3.83 -22.28
C MET A 162 14.99 -3.33 -22.06
N ASP A 163 15.27 -2.80 -20.88
CA ASP A 163 16.57 -2.21 -20.54
C ASP A 163 17.66 -3.29 -20.38
N LEU A 164 17.35 -4.40 -19.71
CA LEU A 164 18.33 -5.44 -19.42
C LEU A 164 18.62 -6.34 -20.63
N LYS A 165 17.61 -6.70 -21.42
CA LYS A 165 17.74 -7.68 -22.52
C LYS A 165 17.47 -7.11 -23.90
N GLY A 166 17.20 -5.82 -24.04
CA GLY A 166 16.86 -5.20 -25.33
C GLY A 166 15.59 -5.79 -25.96
N THR A 167 14.69 -6.36 -25.14
CA THR A 167 13.49 -7.05 -25.61
C THR A 167 12.49 -6.05 -26.17
N LYS A 168 11.84 -6.37 -27.31
CA LYS A 168 10.74 -5.54 -27.84
C LYS A 168 9.59 -5.48 -26.83
N ARG A 169 9.00 -4.28 -26.65
CA ARG A 169 7.90 -4.02 -25.70
C ARG A 169 6.75 -5.03 -25.81
N SER A 170 6.29 -5.33 -27.02
CA SER A 170 5.20 -6.30 -27.23
C SER A 170 5.52 -7.71 -26.72
N LYS A 171 6.76 -8.16 -26.89
CA LYS A 171 7.22 -9.46 -26.39
C LYS A 171 7.35 -9.45 -24.87
N ALA A 172 7.87 -8.38 -24.28
CA ALA A 172 7.95 -8.22 -22.83
C ALA A 172 6.57 -8.21 -22.18
N VAL A 173 5.60 -7.48 -22.77
CA VAL A 173 4.21 -7.45 -22.30
C VAL A 173 3.56 -8.84 -22.37
N ALA A 174 3.68 -9.54 -23.51
CA ALA A 174 3.11 -10.89 -23.66
C ALA A 174 3.69 -11.88 -22.65
N LEU A 175 5.02 -11.85 -22.43
CA LEU A 175 5.68 -12.68 -21.43
C LEU A 175 5.16 -12.40 -20.01
N ASN A 176 5.01 -11.13 -19.67
CA ASN A 176 4.51 -10.73 -18.35
C ASN A 176 3.06 -11.14 -18.13
N ILE A 177 2.19 -11.02 -19.13
CA ILE A 177 0.79 -11.48 -19.04
C ILE A 177 0.75 -12.98 -18.73
N VAL A 178 1.51 -13.79 -19.46
CA VAL A 178 1.57 -15.24 -19.21
C VAL A 178 2.14 -15.52 -17.80
N ALA A 179 3.22 -14.84 -17.43
CA ALA A 179 3.84 -15.04 -16.12
C ALA A 179 2.88 -14.69 -14.97
N ILE A 180 2.16 -13.57 -15.05
CA ILE A 180 1.26 -13.17 -13.96
C ILE A 180 0.05 -14.11 -13.86
N ILE A 181 -0.49 -14.58 -14.98
CA ILE A 181 -1.58 -15.58 -14.97
C ILE A 181 -1.11 -16.83 -14.22
N ILE A 182 0.07 -17.36 -14.55
CA ILE A 182 0.62 -18.56 -13.90
C ILE A 182 0.90 -18.31 -12.41
N LEU A 183 1.53 -17.18 -12.07
CA LEU A 183 1.92 -16.85 -10.69
C LEU A 183 0.73 -16.48 -9.80
N SER A 184 -0.37 -15.98 -10.35
CA SER A 184 -1.59 -15.67 -9.59
C SER A 184 -2.49 -16.88 -9.33
N LEU A 185 -2.28 -18.00 -10.06
CA LEU A 185 -3.08 -19.22 -9.87
C LEU A 185 -3.00 -19.78 -8.44
N PRO A 186 -1.82 -19.94 -7.81
CA PRO A 186 -1.75 -20.44 -6.44
C PRO A 186 -2.54 -19.58 -5.45
N CYS A 187 -2.46 -18.25 -5.58
CA CYS A 187 -3.21 -17.30 -4.76
C CYS A 187 -4.73 -17.51 -4.93
N ALA A 188 -5.22 -17.54 -6.17
CA ALA A 188 -6.63 -17.73 -6.46
C ALA A 188 -7.14 -19.12 -6.01
N LEU A 189 -6.35 -20.16 -6.21
CA LEU A 189 -6.67 -21.53 -5.79
C LEU A 189 -6.56 -21.74 -4.28
N GLY A 190 -5.83 -20.89 -3.57
CA GLY A 190 -5.66 -20.91 -2.11
C GLY A 190 -6.98 -20.80 -1.34
N PHE A 191 -8.01 -20.22 -1.95
CA PHE A 191 -9.34 -20.10 -1.35
C PHE A 191 -10.25 -21.31 -1.56
N ASN A 192 -9.85 -22.27 -2.41
CA ASN A 192 -10.65 -23.49 -2.69
C ASN A 192 -9.80 -24.75 -2.81
N LEU A 193 -9.19 -25.01 -3.98
CA LEU A 193 -8.45 -26.26 -4.23
C LEU A 193 -7.20 -26.40 -3.34
N LEU A 194 -6.53 -25.30 -3.03
CA LEU A 194 -5.34 -25.25 -2.17
C LEU A 194 -5.65 -24.78 -0.75
N SER A 195 -6.92 -24.78 -0.32
CA SER A 195 -7.32 -24.35 1.03
C SER A 195 -6.72 -25.21 2.16
N GLY A 196 -6.28 -26.43 1.84
CA GLY A 196 -5.52 -27.28 2.76
C GLY A 196 -4.06 -26.89 2.96
N PHE A 197 -3.51 -26.03 2.10
CA PHE A 197 -2.17 -25.49 2.27
C PHE A 197 -2.22 -24.24 3.16
N GLN A 198 -1.83 -24.42 4.42
CA GLN A 198 -1.89 -23.41 5.47
C GLN A 198 -0.48 -23.06 5.97
N PRO A 199 0.25 -22.19 5.26
CA PRO A 199 1.68 -21.96 5.50
C PRO A 199 1.99 -21.35 6.87
N PHE A 200 1.04 -20.66 7.50
CA PHE A 200 1.19 -20.03 8.80
C PHE A 200 0.27 -20.62 9.89
N GLY A 201 -0.26 -21.82 9.66
CA GLY A 201 -1.17 -22.48 10.60
C GLY A 201 -2.64 -22.34 10.20
N ALA A 202 -3.53 -22.82 11.08
CA ALA A 202 -4.96 -22.92 10.82
C ALA A 202 -5.58 -21.57 10.42
N GLY A 203 -6.30 -21.56 9.30
CA GLY A 203 -6.98 -20.37 8.76
C GLY A 203 -6.14 -19.52 7.83
N SER A 204 -4.83 -19.82 7.66
CA SER A 204 -4.00 -19.13 6.67
C SER A 204 -4.15 -19.73 5.27
N CYS A 205 -3.89 -18.94 4.25
CA CYS A 205 -3.94 -19.36 2.85
C CYS A 205 -2.69 -18.93 2.08
N VAL A 206 -2.61 -19.28 0.80
CA VAL A 206 -1.48 -18.90 -0.07
C VAL A 206 -1.32 -17.38 -0.13
N LEU A 207 -2.43 -16.62 -0.17
CA LEU A 207 -2.39 -15.16 -0.19
C LEU A 207 -1.65 -14.59 1.02
N ASP A 208 -1.84 -15.17 2.22
CA ASP A 208 -1.16 -14.70 3.43
C ASP A 208 0.37 -14.89 3.34
N LEU A 209 0.81 -15.97 2.69
CA LEU A 209 2.24 -16.19 2.43
C LEU A 209 2.79 -15.20 1.42
N GLU A 210 2.09 -14.98 0.32
CA GLU A 210 2.49 -14.04 -0.73
C GLU A 210 2.52 -12.60 -0.18
N ASP A 211 1.49 -12.21 0.58
CA ASP A 211 1.44 -10.92 1.24
C ASP A 211 2.58 -10.73 2.25
N PHE A 212 2.86 -11.73 3.08
CA PHE A 212 3.98 -11.67 4.01
C PHE A 212 5.32 -11.50 3.27
N LEU A 213 5.55 -12.25 2.19
CA LEU A 213 6.77 -12.12 1.39
C LEU A 213 6.90 -10.74 0.74
N VAL A 214 5.80 -10.16 0.27
CA VAL A 214 5.83 -8.81 -0.31
C VAL A 214 5.96 -7.76 0.79
N SER A 215 5.03 -7.73 1.73
CA SER A 215 4.88 -6.62 2.70
C SER A 215 5.98 -6.60 3.76
N ASN A 216 6.40 -7.77 4.25
CA ASN A 216 7.39 -7.85 5.33
C ASN A 216 8.81 -8.18 4.85
N THR A 217 8.99 -8.60 3.59
CA THR A 217 10.34 -8.94 3.07
C THR A 217 10.75 -8.03 1.94
N LEU A 218 10.05 -8.09 0.79
CA LEU A 218 10.50 -7.43 -0.43
C LEU A 218 10.41 -5.89 -0.33
N LEU A 219 9.35 -5.35 0.24
CA LEU A 219 9.18 -3.90 0.38
C LEU A 219 10.23 -3.28 1.32
N PRO A 220 10.42 -3.76 2.56
CA PRO A 220 11.43 -3.20 3.45
C PRO A 220 12.86 -3.41 2.92
N LEU A 221 13.20 -4.59 2.42
CA LEU A 221 14.55 -4.85 1.88
C LEU A 221 14.84 -4.03 0.62
N GLY A 222 13.87 -3.94 -0.30
CA GLY A 222 13.99 -3.10 -1.48
C GLY A 222 14.16 -1.62 -1.12
N SER A 223 13.37 -1.13 -0.17
CA SER A 223 13.49 0.25 0.34
C SER A 223 14.85 0.49 0.99
N LEU A 224 15.32 -0.45 1.80
CA LEU A 224 16.65 -0.39 2.41
C LEU A 224 17.74 -0.33 1.34
N PHE A 225 17.63 -1.16 0.31
CA PHE A 225 18.56 -1.16 -0.82
C PHE A 225 18.59 0.22 -1.52
N PHE A 226 17.43 0.80 -1.85
CA PHE A 226 17.36 2.12 -2.48
C PHE A 226 17.94 3.21 -1.60
N VAL A 227 17.61 3.21 -0.30
CA VAL A 227 18.15 4.20 0.65
C VAL A 227 19.66 4.08 0.77
N LEU A 228 20.20 2.86 0.90
CA LEU A 228 21.64 2.62 0.96
C LEU A 228 22.32 2.99 -0.36
N PHE A 229 21.75 2.66 -1.51
CA PHE A 229 22.29 3.03 -2.81
C PHE A 229 22.38 4.54 -3.00
N CYS A 230 21.34 5.28 -2.63
CA CYS A 230 21.31 6.75 -2.74
C CYS A 230 22.28 7.43 -1.77
N ASN A 231 22.58 6.83 -0.61
CA ASN A 231 23.41 7.45 0.42
C ASN A 231 24.84 6.93 0.50
N SER A 232 25.13 5.72 -0.06
CA SER A 232 26.44 5.08 0.02
C SER A 232 27.41 5.65 -1.00
N HIS A 233 28.67 5.69 -0.60
CA HIS A 233 29.79 6.02 -1.48
C HIS A 233 29.95 4.98 -2.63
N TYR A 234 29.60 3.73 -2.38
CA TYR A 234 29.64 2.65 -3.38
C TYR A 234 28.45 2.65 -4.33
N GLY A 235 27.41 3.41 -4.03
CA GLY A 235 26.22 3.59 -4.89
C GLY A 235 26.22 4.94 -5.61
N TRP A 236 25.05 5.54 -5.72
CA TRP A 236 24.90 6.85 -6.41
C TRP A 236 25.51 7.99 -5.59
N GLY A 237 25.44 7.92 -4.28
CA GLY A 237 26.00 8.88 -3.35
C GLY A 237 25.09 10.07 -3.07
N GLN A 238 25.17 10.53 -1.83
CA GLN A 238 24.31 11.59 -1.29
C GLN A 238 24.41 12.92 -2.10
N LYS A 239 25.62 13.25 -2.57
CA LYS A 239 25.84 14.46 -3.37
C LYS A 239 25.03 14.43 -4.68
N ASN A 240 25.08 13.31 -5.40
CA ASN A 240 24.35 13.16 -6.67
C ASN A 240 22.84 13.12 -6.42
N TYR A 241 22.41 12.43 -5.37
CA TYR A 241 21.02 12.40 -4.93
C TYR A 241 20.46 13.83 -4.69
N TYR A 242 21.12 14.66 -3.88
CA TYR A 242 20.68 16.04 -3.62
C TYR A 242 20.72 16.91 -4.87
N THR A 243 21.69 16.71 -5.75
CA THR A 243 21.78 17.43 -7.01
C THR A 243 20.58 17.12 -7.92
N GLU A 244 20.21 15.85 -8.05
CA GLU A 244 19.09 15.43 -8.90
C GLU A 244 17.74 15.85 -8.30
N VAL A 245 17.51 15.62 -7.00
CA VAL A 245 16.25 16.00 -6.32
C VAL A 245 16.00 17.49 -6.41
N ASN A 246 17.06 18.29 -6.41
CA ASN A 246 17.00 19.76 -6.47
C ASN A 246 17.20 20.35 -7.88
N ALA A 247 17.29 19.53 -8.92
CA ALA A 247 17.49 20.01 -10.29
C ALA A 247 16.28 20.77 -10.84
N GLY A 248 15.05 20.35 -10.50
CA GLY A 248 13.82 20.96 -10.99
C GLY A 248 13.50 22.31 -10.40
N LYS A 249 12.54 23.02 -11.03
CA LYS A 249 12.00 24.31 -10.52
C LYS A 249 10.89 24.03 -9.53
N GLY A 250 10.95 24.63 -8.32
CA GLY A 250 9.92 24.54 -7.29
C GLY A 250 10.48 24.18 -5.92
N LEU A 251 9.73 23.38 -5.15
CA LEU A 251 10.12 22.97 -3.82
C LEU A 251 11.42 22.19 -3.84
N LYS A 252 12.39 22.61 -3.07
CA LYS A 252 13.70 21.97 -2.97
C LYS A 252 13.84 21.27 -1.64
N LEU A 253 14.49 20.12 -1.66
CA LEU A 253 14.90 19.44 -0.44
C LEU A 253 16.04 20.19 0.21
N SER A 254 15.87 20.57 1.48
CA SER A 254 16.90 21.29 2.21
C SER A 254 18.17 20.44 2.36
N ASP A 255 19.31 21.02 2.00
CA ASP A 255 20.61 20.34 2.08
C ASP A 255 21.36 20.75 3.34
N ASN A 256 20.84 20.31 4.51
CA ASN A 256 21.46 20.56 5.82
C ASN A 256 22.09 19.28 6.39
N GLY A 257 23.06 19.46 7.29
CA GLY A 257 23.71 18.34 7.97
C GLY A 257 22.76 17.41 8.70
N VAL A 258 21.67 17.94 9.27
CA VAL A 258 20.63 17.16 9.96
C VAL A 258 19.91 16.21 9.01
N LEU A 259 19.44 16.69 7.84
CA LEU A 259 18.79 15.87 6.83
C LEU A 259 19.75 14.84 6.21
N ARG A 260 21.01 15.24 6.00
CA ARG A 260 22.04 14.29 5.54
C ARG A 260 22.29 13.18 6.54
N PHE A 261 22.35 13.49 7.83
CA PHE A 261 22.48 12.50 8.89
C PHE A 261 21.25 11.60 8.97
N TYR A 262 20.05 12.18 8.89
CA TYR A 262 18.78 11.45 8.89
C TYR A 262 18.72 10.43 7.74
N PHE A 263 18.97 10.85 6.50
CA PHE A 263 18.92 9.96 5.34
C PHE A 263 20.02 8.89 5.36
N LYS A 264 21.17 9.23 5.93
CA LYS A 264 22.32 8.32 5.92
C LYS A 264 22.25 7.24 7.01
N TYR A 265 21.72 7.56 8.19
CA TYR A 265 21.79 6.69 9.35
C TYR A 265 20.40 6.35 9.92
N VAL A 266 19.55 7.37 10.12
CA VAL A 266 18.27 7.18 10.81
C VAL A 266 17.29 6.44 9.92
N LEU A 267 17.13 6.87 8.67
CA LEU A 267 16.19 6.25 7.75
C LEU A 267 16.51 4.77 7.44
N PRO A 268 17.77 4.38 7.11
CA PRO A 268 18.09 2.96 6.94
C PRO A 268 17.84 2.13 8.21
N LEU A 269 18.14 2.69 9.38
CA LEU A 269 17.89 2.03 10.66
C LEU A 269 16.39 1.82 10.90
N LEU A 270 15.57 2.82 10.65
CA LEU A 270 14.10 2.70 10.77
C LEU A 270 13.54 1.63 9.83
N VAL A 271 13.99 1.59 8.58
CA VAL A 271 13.57 0.56 7.63
C VAL A 271 14.00 -0.84 8.08
N LEU A 272 15.21 -0.96 8.59
CA LEU A 272 15.72 -2.22 9.14
C LEU A 272 14.91 -2.68 10.37
N ILE A 273 14.53 -1.75 11.25
CA ILE A 273 13.68 -2.03 12.41
C ILE A 273 12.31 -2.55 11.94
N VAL A 274 11.67 -1.92 10.96
CA VAL A 274 10.39 -2.39 10.40
C VAL A 274 10.53 -3.81 9.85
N PHE A 275 11.59 -4.09 9.11
CA PHE A 275 11.87 -5.44 8.61
C PHE A 275 12.00 -6.47 9.73
N VAL A 276 12.82 -6.19 10.75
CA VAL A 276 13.07 -7.11 11.86
C VAL A 276 11.79 -7.33 12.68
N ILE A 277 11.06 -6.27 13.00
CA ILE A 277 9.81 -6.37 13.78
C ILE A 277 8.77 -7.22 13.03
N GLY A 278 8.61 -7.06 11.71
CA GLY A 278 7.70 -7.88 10.90
C GLY A 278 8.00 -9.37 10.99
N TYR A 279 9.27 -9.74 11.00
CA TYR A 279 9.69 -11.13 11.21
C TYR A 279 9.48 -11.62 12.63
N VAL A 280 9.83 -10.81 13.62
CA VAL A 280 9.65 -11.15 15.05
C VAL A 280 8.18 -11.34 15.37
N GLN A 281 7.31 -10.45 14.92
CA GLN A 281 5.86 -10.56 15.11
C GLN A 281 5.31 -11.87 14.55
N LYS A 282 5.81 -12.31 13.38
CA LYS A 282 5.30 -13.51 12.70
C LYS A 282 5.86 -14.81 13.25
N PHE A 283 7.17 -14.86 13.56
CA PHE A 283 7.87 -16.10 13.88
C PHE A 283 8.23 -16.26 15.37
N ALA A 284 8.16 -15.18 16.15
CA ALA A 284 8.43 -15.19 17.59
C ALA A 284 7.38 -14.33 18.34
N PRO A 285 6.07 -14.68 18.23
CA PRO A 285 5.00 -13.86 18.81
C PRO A 285 5.12 -13.70 20.33
N ASP A 286 5.57 -14.72 21.04
CA ASP A 286 5.76 -14.64 22.49
C ASP A 286 6.82 -13.60 22.88
N PHE A 287 7.92 -13.55 22.15
CA PHE A 287 8.95 -12.53 22.34
C PHE A 287 8.43 -11.13 21.97
N TYR A 288 7.72 -11.04 20.85
CA TYR A 288 7.11 -9.79 20.42
C TYR A 288 6.16 -9.22 21.50
N ASN A 289 5.25 -10.04 21.99
CA ASN A 289 4.30 -9.64 23.04
C ASN A 289 5.00 -9.24 24.34
N SER A 290 6.11 -9.90 24.71
CA SER A 290 6.87 -9.52 25.90
C SER A 290 7.58 -8.17 25.81
N VAL A 291 7.80 -7.64 24.60
CA VAL A 291 8.48 -6.36 24.36
C VAL A 291 7.49 -5.21 24.17
N PHE A 292 6.34 -5.48 23.55
CA PHE A 292 5.38 -4.45 23.16
C PHE A 292 4.08 -4.42 23.98
N HIS A 293 3.82 -5.46 24.75
CA HIS A 293 2.71 -5.61 25.73
C HIS A 293 3.24 -5.94 27.14
#